data_9fbdbbfca819cae6a7a4b9fa809911f3
#
_entry.id   9fbdbbfca819cae6a7a4b9fa809911f3
#
_cell.length_a   1.000
_cell.length_b   1.000
_cell.length_c   1.000
_cell.angle_alpha   90.00
_cell.angle_beta   90.00
_cell.angle_gamma   90.00
#
_symmetry.space_group_name_H-M   'P 1'
#
loop_
_entity.id
_entity.type
_entity.pdbx_description
1 polymer ?
#
loop_
_entity_poly.entity_id
_entity_poly.type
_entity_poly.pdbx_seq_one_letter_code
_entity_poly.pdbx_strand_id
1 'polypeptide(L)'
;MNYAQTLEYLFTQLPMFSRVGAAAYKPDLTNTIKLCEALGNPQQQFKSIHVAGTNGKGSTSHMLASILQTAGFKTGLYTSPHLVDFRERIKIDGVYCSKEFVVEFTEKIKPLIATIQPSFFEITVAMAFSYFAEQKVDIAVIEVGLGGRLDSTNIITPEVSIITNIGLDHTQFL
;
A
#
# COMPACT_ATOMS: atom_id res chain seq x y z
N MET A 1 1.20 -21.20 6.09
CA MET A 1 1.38 -21.32 4.62
C MET A 1 2.83 -21.04 4.27
N ASN A 2 3.33 -21.59 3.13
CA ASN A 2 4.56 -21.07 2.53
C ASN A 2 4.26 -19.82 1.68
N TYR A 3 5.30 -19.14 1.18
CA TYR A 3 5.13 -17.88 0.42
C TYR A 3 4.25 -18.04 -0.84
N ALA A 4 4.43 -19.11 -1.61
CA ALA A 4 3.63 -19.35 -2.82
C ALA A 4 2.14 -19.54 -2.48
N GLN A 5 1.85 -20.34 -1.46
CA GLN A 5 0.47 -20.54 -0.96
C GLN A 5 -0.13 -19.24 -0.40
N THR A 6 0.69 -18.38 0.21
CA THR A 6 0.24 -17.08 0.71
C THR A 6 -0.16 -16.16 -0.44
N LEU A 7 0.65 -16.10 -1.49
CA LEU A 7 0.31 -15.31 -2.68
C LEU A 7 -0.95 -15.86 -3.37
N GLU A 8 -1.05 -17.17 -3.53
CA GLU A 8 -2.26 -17.79 -4.09
C GLU A 8 -3.51 -17.41 -3.27
N TYR A 9 -3.42 -17.49 -1.94
CA TYR A 9 -4.49 -17.06 -1.05
C TYR A 9 -4.87 -15.59 -1.26
N LEU A 10 -3.88 -14.68 -1.25
CA LEU A 10 -4.12 -13.25 -1.44
C LEU A 10 -4.75 -12.95 -2.81
N PHE A 11 -4.30 -13.64 -3.87
CA PHE A 11 -4.80 -13.38 -5.22
C PHE A 11 -6.15 -14.05 -5.51
N THR A 12 -6.48 -15.16 -4.88
CA THR A 12 -7.70 -15.93 -5.21
C THR A 12 -8.86 -15.62 -4.28
N GLN A 13 -8.61 -15.41 -3.00
CA GLN A 13 -9.65 -15.27 -1.98
C GLN A 13 -10.12 -13.83 -1.77
N LEU A 14 -9.37 -12.84 -2.25
CA LEU A 14 -9.68 -11.43 -2.02
C LEU A 14 -10.23 -10.77 -3.29
N PRO A 15 -11.19 -9.84 -3.16
CA PRO A 15 -11.61 -9.01 -4.28
C PRO A 15 -10.43 -8.17 -4.80
N MET A 16 -10.11 -8.33 -6.08
CA MET A 16 -9.02 -7.62 -6.74
C MET A 16 -9.54 -6.90 -7.99
N PHE A 17 -9.20 -5.61 -8.13
CA PHE A 17 -9.66 -4.78 -9.25
C PHE A 17 -9.31 -5.38 -10.62
N SER A 18 -8.11 -5.93 -10.79
CA SER A 18 -7.68 -6.57 -12.04
C SER A 18 -8.47 -7.83 -12.42
N ARG A 19 -9.17 -8.47 -11.46
CA ARG A 19 -9.97 -9.69 -11.69
C ARG A 19 -11.46 -9.42 -11.82
N VAL A 20 -12.01 -8.58 -10.94
CA VAL A 20 -13.45 -8.36 -10.84
C VAL A 20 -13.87 -6.92 -11.17
N GLY A 21 -12.93 -6.10 -11.64
CA GLY A 21 -13.19 -4.73 -12.08
C GLY A 21 -13.78 -3.86 -10.97
N ALA A 22 -14.78 -3.06 -11.35
CA ALA A 22 -15.48 -2.12 -10.46
C ALA A 22 -16.02 -2.74 -9.17
N ALA A 23 -16.37 -4.02 -9.17
CA ALA A 23 -16.91 -4.69 -7.98
C ALA A 23 -15.88 -4.82 -6.82
N ALA A 24 -14.59 -4.72 -7.11
CA ALA A 24 -13.54 -4.67 -6.07
C ALA A 24 -13.30 -3.25 -5.54
N TYR A 25 -13.77 -2.22 -6.24
CA TYR A 25 -13.60 -0.84 -5.80
C TYR A 25 -14.67 -0.49 -4.78
N LYS A 26 -14.25 -0.24 -3.57
CA LYS A 26 -15.10 0.26 -2.49
C LYS A 26 -14.77 1.74 -2.30
N PRO A 27 -15.71 2.66 -2.62
CA PRO A 27 -15.44 4.10 -2.53
C PRO A 27 -15.59 4.59 -1.08
N ASP A 28 -14.91 3.94 -0.15
CA ASP A 28 -14.85 4.32 1.26
C ASP A 28 -13.54 3.81 1.89
N LEU A 29 -13.20 4.36 3.05
CA LEU A 29 -11.98 4.03 3.80
C LEU A 29 -12.22 3.11 5.01
N THR A 30 -13.47 2.70 5.21
CA THR A 30 -13.92 2.01 6.45
C THR A 30 -13.12 0.74 6.73
N ASN A 31 -12.92 -0.10 5.72
CA ASN A 31 -12.21 -1.36 5.90
C ASN A 31 -10.72 -1.13 6.20
N THR A 32 -10.09 -0.19 5.49
CA THR A 32 -8.67 0.14 5.70
C THR A 32 -8.46 0.71 7.10
N ILE A 33 -9.35 1.61 7.53
CA ILE A 33 -9.31 2.18 8.89
C ILE A 33 -9.45 1.06 9.93
N LYS A 34 -10.50 0.23 9.86
CA LYS A 34 -10.71 -0.89 10.80
C LYS A 34 -9.54 -1.86 10.84
N LEU A 35 -8.95 -2.18 9.68
CA LEU A 35 -7.81 -3.07 9.59
C LEU A 35 -6.58 -2.45 10.27
N CYS A 36 -6.30 -1.17 10.01
CA CYS A 36 -5.20 -0.46 10.62
C CYS A 36 -5.41 -0.24 12.13
N GLU A 37 -6.63 0.04 12.59
CA GLU A 37 -6.96 0.09 14.02
C GLU A 37 -6.66 -1.23 14.72
N ALA A 38 -7.09 -2.35 14.14
CA ALA A 38 -6.82 -3.69 14.67
C ALA A 38 -5.31 -4.04 14.68
N LEU A 39 -4.51 -3.38 13.85
CA LEU A 39 -3.06 -3.52 13.76
C LEU A 39 -2.29 -2.51 14.64
N GLY A 40 -2.98 -1.65 15.40
CA GLY A 40 -2.37 -0.65 16.27
C GLY A 40 -2.00 0.65 15.57
N ASN A 41 -2.74 1.03 14.53
CA ASN A 41 -2.58 2.26 13.74
C ASN A 41 -1.14 2.46 13.22
N PRO A 42 -0.59 1.50 12.45
CA PRO A 42 0.78 1.58 11.96
C PRO A 42 1.04 2.81 11.10
N GLN A 43 0.02 3.34 10.38
CA GLN A 43 0.11 4.53 9.54
C GLN A 43 0.45 5.82 10.31
N GLN A 44 0.34 5.81 11.63
CA GLN A 44 0.65 6.96 12.50
C GLN A 44 2.07 6.89 13.09
N GLN A 45 2.85 5.84 12.77
CA GLN A 45 4.13 5.56 13.42
C GLN A 45 5.35 5.98 12.58
N PHE A 46 5.14 6.60 11.44
CA PHE A 46 6.19 7.11 10.55
C PHE A 46 5.71 8.36 9.81
N LYS A 47 6.65 9.20 9.37
CA LYS A 47 6.36 10.33 8.48
C LYS A 47 6.09 9.83 7.07
N SER A 48 5.31 10.57 6.28
CA SER A 48 4.99 10.16 4.92
C SER A 48 4.98 11.31 3.92
N ILE A 49 5.25 10.96 2.66
CA ILE A 49 4.98 11.77 1.47
C ILE A 49 3.94 11.00 0.65
N HIS A 50 2.85 11.65 0.26
CA HIS A 50 1.75 11.03 -0.47
C HIS A 50 1.77 11.50 -1.93
N VAL A 51 1.85 10.57 -2.88
CA VAL A 51 2.00 10.87 -4.31
C VAL A 51 0.78 10.40 -5.08
N ALA A 52 0.00 11.34 -5.58
CA ALA A 52 -1.18 11.13 -6.42
C ALA A 52 -0.95 11.64 -7.85
N GLY A 53 -1.94 11.42 -8.71
CA GLY A 53 -1.97 11.92 -10.10
C GLY A 53 -2.34 10.84 -11.10
N THR A 54 -2.56 11.24 -12.36
CA THR A 54 -2.92 10.29 -13.42
C THR A 54 -1.70 9.49 -13.88
N ASN A 55 -0.63 10.15 -14.30
CA ASN A 55 0.59 9.53 -14.79
C ASN A 55 1.81 9.98 -13.97
N GLY A 56 2.85 9.14 -13.93
CA GLY A 56 4.13 9.50 -13.32
C GLY A 56 4.21 9.31 -11.80
N LYS A 57 3.15 8.83 -11.13
CA LYS A 57 3.16 8.55 -9.68
C LYS A 57 4.34 7.66 -9.27
N GLY A 58 4.47 6.48 -9.88
CA GLY A 58 5.52 5.53 -9.57
C GLY A 58 6.93 6.08 -9.81
N SER A 59 7.15 6.76 -10.95
CA SER A 59 8.44 7.40 -11.25
C SER A 59 8.80 8.47 -10.22
N THR A 60 7.86 9.35 -9.88
CA THR A 60 8.04 10.38 -8.86
C THR A 60 8.33 9.75 -7.50
N SER A 61 7.58 8.70 -7.12
CA SER A 61 7.77 8.00 -5.85
C SER A 61 9.16 7.36 -5.74
N HIS A 62 9.64 6.73 -6.81
CA HIS A 62 10.98 6.14 -6.83
C HIS A 62 12.10 7.20 -6.76
N MET A 63 11.95 8.32 -7.49
CA MET A 63 12.92 9.43 -7.41
C MET A 63 12.99 10.04 -6.02
N LEU A 64 11.84 10.30 -5.39
CA LEU A 64 11.78 10.81 -4.02
C LEU A 64 12.41 9.84 -3.02
N ALA A 65 12.08 8.55 -3.11
CA ALA A 65 12.67 7.54 -2.24
C ALA A 65 14.21 7.50 -2.39
N SER A 66 14.72 7.57 -3.62
CA SER A 66 16.17 7.60 -3.88
C SER A 66 16.86 8.85 -3.29
N ILE A 67 16.22 10.02 -3.39
CA ILE A 67 16.73 11.27 -2.81
C ILE A 67 16.80 11.16 -1.29
N LEU A 68 15.72 10.67 -0.66
CA LEU A 68 15.65 10.52 0.81
C LEU A 68 16.69 9.52 1.33
N GLN A 69 16.86 8.38 0.64
CA GLN A 69 17.90 7.40 0.95
C GLN A 69 19.30 8.01 0.86
N THR A 70 19.58 8.76 -0.21
CA THR A 70 20.86 9.44 -0.41
C THR A 70 21.11 10.49 0.68
N ALA A 71 20.05 11.12 1.20
CA ALA A 71 20.11 12.05 2.31
C ALA A 71 20.28 11.36 3.69
N GLY A 72 20.31 10.02 3.72
CA GLY A 72 20.57 9.24 4.94
C GLY A 72 19.32 8.85 5.74
N PHE A 73 18.11 9.07 5.20
CA PHE A 73 16.89 8.61 5.85
C PHE A 73 16.62 7.13 5.55
N LYS A 74 16.23 6.37 6.57
CA LYS A 74 15.65 5.03 6.37
C LYS A 74 14.29 5.18 5.72
N THR A 75 14.20 4.86 4.44
CA THR A 75 13.08 5.25 3.59
C THR A 75 12.22 4.08 3.17
N GLY A 76 10.94 4.12 3.55
CA GLY A 76 9.91 3.23 3.01
C GLY A 76 9.44 3.70 1.63
N LEU A 77 9.04 2.74 0.78
CA LEU A 77 8.42 3.01 -0.51
C LEU A 77 7.28 2.02 -0.75
N TYR A 78 6.08 2.56 -0.92
CA TYR A 78 4.90 1.80 -1.37
C TYR A 78 4.53 2.22 -2.78
N THR A 79 4.43 1.25 -3.70
CA THR A 79 4.04 1.47 -5.10
C THR A 79 3.09 0.38 -5.61
N SER A 80 2.29 0.70 -6.63
CA SER A 80 1.38 -0.26 -7.27
C SER A 80 1.11 0.09 -8.74
N PRO A 81 0.79 -0.93 -9.59
CA PRO A 81 0.89 -2.36 -9.30
C PRO A 81 2.34 -2.86 -9.29
N HIS A 82 2.57 -4.13 -8.94
CA HIS A 82 3.84 -4.82 -9.18
C HIS A 82 3.87 -5.39 -10.60
N LEU A 83 5.06 -5.63 -11.13
CA LEU A 83 5.26 -6.18 -12.48
C LEU A 83 5.54 -7.69 -12.47
N VAL A 84 6.42 -8.14 -11.59
CA VAL A 84 6.88 -9.53 -11.53
C VAL A 84 6.72 -10.11 -10.12
N ASP A 85 7.26 -9.43 -9.11
CA ASP A 85 7.25 -9.91 -7.71
C ASP A 85 6.31 -9.06 -6.87
N PHE A 86 5.40 -9.70 -6.14
CA PHE A 86 4.47 -9.02 -5.23
C PHE A 86 5.18 -8.01 -4.30
N ARG A 87 6.39 -8.34 -3.84
CA ARG A 87 7.18 -7.53 -2.91
C ARG A 87 7.73 -6.24 -3.50
N GLU A 88 7.62 -6.05 -4.82
CA GLU A 88 7.93 -4.76 -5.48
C GLU A 88 7.11 -3.62 -4.88
N ARG A 89 5.92 -3.94 -4.35
CA ARG A 89 5.02 -2.97 -3.72
C ARG A 89 5.56 -2.38 -2.43
N ILE A 90 6.45 -3.09 -1.72
CA ILE A 90 6.89 -2.73 -0.36
C ILE A 90 8.40 -2.84 -0.26
N LYS A 91 9.06 -1.70 -0.18
CA LYS A 91 10.53 -1.61 -0.11
C LYS A 91 10.96 -0.74 1.06
N ILE A 92 12.13 -1.03 1.62
CA ILE A 92 12.87 -0.14 2.51
C ILE A 92 14.28 -0.04 1.98
N ASP A 93 14.75 1.18 1.77
CA ASP A 93 16.08 1.49 1.20
C ASP A 93 16.36 0.71 -0.09
N GLY A 94 15.34 0.60 -0.97
CA GLY A 94 15.39 -0.13 -2.23
C GLY A 94 15.30 -1.65 -2.12
N VAL A 95 15.30 -2.22 -0.91
CA VAL A 95 15.22 -3.67 -0.66
C VAL A 95 13.77 -4.08 -0.43
N TYR A 96 13.33 -5.14 -1.09
CA TYR A 96 11.99 -5.72 -0.92
C TYR A 96 11.76 -6.21 0.50
N CYS A 97 10.53 -6.14 0.99
CA CYS A 97 10.16 -6.85 2.21
C CYS A 97 10.43 -8.35 2.08
N SER A 98 10.69 -9.03 3.20
CA SER A 98 10.98 -10.45 3.17
C SER A 98 9.73 -11.29 2.82
N LYS A 99 9.95 -12.49 2.29
CA LYS A 99 8.87 -13.45 2.03
C LYS A 99 8.22 -13.90 3.35
N GLU A 100 9.03 -14.04 4.36
CA GLU A 100 8.63 -14.42 5.72
C GLU A 100 7.65 -13.39 6.29
N PHE A 101 7.97 -12.09 6.17
CA PHE A 101 7.07 -11.02 6.60
C PHE A 101 5.70 -11.09 5.91
N VAL A 102 5.68 -11.31 4.59
CA VAL A 102 4.41 -11.44 3.84
C VAL A 102 3.57 -12.60 4.36
N VAL A 103 4.20 -13.74 4.65
CA VAL A 103 3.54 -14.93 5.22
C VAL A 103 2.99 -14.62 6.61
N GLU A 104 3.84 -14.13 7.51
CA GLU A 104 3.50 -13.85 8.91
C GLU A 104 2.37 -12.81 9.02
N PHE A 105 2.48 -11.71 8.27
CA PHE A 105 1.44 -10.69 8.22
C PHE A 105 0.11 -11.27 7.74
N THR A 106 0.13 -12.05 6.66
CA THR A 106 -1.10 -12.65 6.11
C THR A 106 -1.75 -13.60 7.11
N GLU A 107 -0.97 -14.46 7.77
CA GLU A 107 -1.49 -15.35 8.81
C GLU A 107 -2.10 -14.56 9.99
N LYS A 108 -1.43 -13.48 10.42
CA LYS A 108 -1.90 -12.60 11.50
C LYS A 108 -3.26 -11.97 11.21
N ILE A 109 -3.49 -11.54 9.95
CA ILE A 109 -4.74 -10.85 9.59
C ILE A 109 -5.88 -11.77 9.16
N LYS A 110 -5.65 -13.06 8.96
CA LYS A 110 -6.72 -14.01 8.55
C LYS A 110 -7.99 -13.91 9.37
N PRO A 111 -7.96 -13.85 10.72
CA PRO A 111 -9.17 -13.68 11.51
C PRO A 111 -9.92 -12.38 11.21
N LEU A 112 -9.19 -11.33 10.87
CA LEU A 112 -9.76 -10.02 10.54
C LEU A 112 -10.39 -10.00 9.14
N ILE A 113 -9.87 -10.80 8.21
CA ILE A 113 -10.42 -10.91 6.85
C ILE A 113 -11.88 -11.37 6.90
N ALA A 114 -12.20 -12.34 7.74
CA ALA A 114 -13.55 -12.86 7.85
C ALA A 114 -14.58 -11.83 8.35
N THR A 115 -14.15 -10.91 9.24
CA THR A 115 -15.02 -9.90 9.84
C THR A 115 -15.06 -8.58 9.08
N ILE A 116 -13.91 -8.12 8.59
CA ILE A 116 -13.78 -6.81 7.91
C ILE A 116 -14.07 -6.94 6.42
N GLN A 117 -13.77 -8.11 5.84
CA GLN A 117 -13.89 -8.39 4.39
C GLN A 117 -13.12 -7.37 3.52
N PRO A 118 -11.84 -7.13 3.80
CA PRO A 118 -11.06 -6.16 3.05
C PRO A 118 -10.77 -6.66 1.63
N SER A 119 -10.56 -5.73 0.72
CA SER A 119 -10.04 -6.01 -0.62
C SER A 119 -8.55 -6.34 -0.59
N PHE A 120 -8.04 -6.91 -1.67
CA PHE A 120 -6.61 -7.13 -1.86
C PHE A 120 -5.79 -5.84 -1.68
N PHE A 121 -6.28 -4.71 -2.24
CA PHE A 121 -5.57 -3.44 -2.15
C PHE A 121 -5.52 -2.90 -0.72
N GLU A 122 -6.62 -2.95 0.01
CA GLU A 122 -6.70 -2.56 1.43
C GLU A 122 -5.72 -3.37 2.29
N ILE A 123 -5.61 -4.68 2.03
CA ILE A 123 -4.64 -5.54 2.73
C ILE A 123 -3.20 -5.16 2.38
N THR A 124 -2.89 -4.89 1.10
CA THR A 124 -1.51 -4.55 0.71
C THR A 124 -1.08 -3.20 1.27
N VAL A 125 -1.99 -2.24 1.40
CA VAL A 125 -1.73 -0.95 2.07
C VAL A 125 -1.45 -1.16 3.57
N ALA A 126 -2.31 -1.89 4.27
CA ALA A 126 -2.11 -2.18 5.70
C ALA A 126 -0.82 -2.99 5.96
N MET A 127 -0.47 -3.91 5.05
CA MET A 127 0.79 -4.67 5.08
C MET A 127 2.00 -3.73 4.98
N ALA A 128 1.98 -2.80 4.02
CA ALA A 128 3.05 -1.83 3.84
C ALA A 128 3.23 -0.94 5.08
N PHE A 129 2.14 -0.41 5.61
CA PHE A 129 2.19 0.44 6.79
C PHE A 129 2.70 -0.31 8.02
N SER A 130 2.27 -1.56 8.21
CA SER A 130 2.78 -2.42 9.28
C SER A 130 4.28 -2.69 9.15
N TYR A 131 4.75 -2.96 7.92
CA TYR A 131 6.17 -3.16 7.67
C TYR A 131 7.00 -1.92 7.97
N PHE A 132 6.54 -0.75 7.54
CA PHE A 132 7.24 0.51 7.77
C PHE A 132 7.30 0.86 9.26
N ALA A 133 6.20 0.67 9.98
CA ALA A 133 6.15 0.90 11.44
C ALA A 133 7.07 -0.08 12.18
N GLU A 134 7.01 -1.38 11.89
CA GLU A 134 7.83 -2.41 12.52
C GLU A 134 9.32 -2.17 12.29
N GLN A 135 9.68 -1.78 11.06
CA GLN A 135 11.04 -1.50 10.67
C GLN A 135 11.51 -0.09 11.07
N LYS A 136 10.63 0.73 11.67
CA LYS A 136 10.93 2.10 12.15
C LYS A 136 11.57 2.95 11.06
N VAL A 137 10.90 3.06 9.91
CA VAL A 137 11.36 3.96 8.85
C VAL A 137 11.23 5.42 9.32
N ASP A 138 12.17 6.27 8.91
CA ASP A 138 12.12 7.70 9.20
C ASP A 138 11.00 8.38 8.41
N ILE A 139 10.85 7.97 7.15
CA ILE A 139 9.84 8.50 6.23
C ILE A 139 9.47 7.45 5.19
N ALA A 140 8.22 7.44 4.76
CA ALA A 140 7.75 6.59 3.68
C ALA A 140 7.16 7.41 2.53
N VAL A 141 7.50 7.07 1.29
CA VAL A 141 6.86 7.56 0.09
C VAL A 141 5.74 6.60 -0.29
N ILE A 142 4.51 7.11 -0.33
CA ILE A 142 3.29 6.33 -0.52
C ILE A 142 2.64 6.74 -1.85
N GLU A 143 2.60 5.84 -2.81
CA GLU A 143 1.88 6.02 -4.08
C GLU A 143 0.40 5.71 -3.90
N VAL A 144 -0.46 6.62 -4.37
CA VAL A 144 -1.92 6.40 -4.49
C VAL A 144 -2.21 5.34 -5.54
N GLY A 145 -3.12 4.43 -5.25
CA GLY A 145 -3.56 3.42 -6.22
C GLY A 145 -4.49 4.01 -7.28
N LEU A 146 -5.60 4.62 -6.86
CA LEU A 146 -6.62 5.17 -7.76
C LEU A 146 -7.26 6.43 -7.15
N GLY A 147 -7.32 7.50 -7.94
CA GLY A 147 -7.94 8.77 -7.53
C GLY A 147 -7.12 9.47 -6.45
N GLY A 148 -7.57 9.44 -5.22
CA GLY A 148 -6.88 10.05 -4.07
C GLY A 148 -7.75 10.05 -2.82
N ARG A 149 -8.80 10.85 -2.79
CA ARG A 149 -9.63 11.07 -1.59
C ARG A 149 -10.16 9.79 -0.94
N LEU A 150 -10.58 8.81 -1.73
CA LEU A 150 -11.13 7.54 -1.26
C LEU A 150 -10.19 6.35 -1.55
N ASP A 151 -8.94 6.63 -1.87
CA ASP A 151 -7.91 5.59 -2.00
C ASP A 151 -7.51 5.08 -0.61
N SER A 152 -7.31 3.78 -0.48
CA SER A 152 -6.96 3.14 0.79
C SER A 152 -5.69 3.70 1.43
N THR A 153 -4.80 4.31 0.65
CA THR A 153 -3.61 4.98 1.18
C THR A 153 -3.92 6.29 1.90
N ASN A 154 -5.10 6.90 1.68
CA ASN A 154 -5.46 8.21 2.19
C ASN A 154 -5.97 8.20 3.65
N ILE A 155 -5.41 7.32 4.48
CA ILE A 155 -5.59 7.29 5.93
C ILE A 155 -4.35 7.79 6.68
N ILE A 156 -3.37 8.31 5.97
CA ILE A 156 -2.16 8.93 6.49
C ILE A 156 -2.34 10.44 6.63
N THR A 157 -1.49 11.07 7.44
CA THR A 157 -1.34 12.54 7.50
C THR A 157 0.06 12.88 6.98
N PRO A 158 0.23 13.11 5.67
CA PRO A 158 1.54 13.26 5.07
C PRO A 158 2.16 14.63 5.39
N GLU A 159 3.50 14.68 5.48
CA GLU A 159 4.26 15.94 5.55
C GLU A 159 4.14 16.73 4.23
N VAL A 160 4.05 16.01 3.11
CA VAL A 160 3.89 16.58 1.77
C VAL A 160 2.94 15.73 0.94
N SER A 161 2.00 16.37 0.26
CA SER A 161 1.17 15.74 -0.77
C SER A 161 1.55 16.27 -2.15
N ILE A 162 1.71 15.36 -3.11
CA ILE A 162 2.14 15.67 -4.48
C ILE A 162 1.09 15.16 -5.45
N ILE A 163 0.70 16.01 -6.41
CA ILE A 163 -0.10 15.62 -7.57
C ILE A 163 0.79 15.79 -8.81
N THR A 164 1.15 14.69 -9.45
CA THR A 164 2.07 14.69 -10.61
C THR A 164 1.45 15.37 -11.81
N ASN A 165 0.22 14.98 -12.14
CA ASN A 165 -0.62 15.63 -13.15
C ASN A 165 -2.08 15.19 -12.97
N ILE A 166 -2.98 15.91 -13.65
CA ILE A 166 -4.41 15.54 -13.71
C ILE A 166 -4.77 15.41 -15.19
N GLY A 167 -5.19 14.20 -15.58
CA GLY A 167 -5.68 13.89 -16.90
C GLY A 167 -6.97 13.06 -16.83
N LEU A 168 -7.66 12.93 -17.96
CA LEU A 168 -8.83 12.09 -18.07
C LEU A 168 -8.41 10.62 -18.14
N ASP A 169 -8.59 9.90 -17.05
CA ASP A 169 -8.39 8.46 -16.94
C ASP A 169 -9.34 7.92 -15.88
N HIS A 170 -9.69 6.65 -15.98
CA HIS A 170 -10.59 5.99 -15.04
C HIS A 170 -11.92 6.73 -14.79
N THR A 171 -12.43 7.48 -15.77
CA THR A 171 -13.63 8.35 -15.65
C THR A 171 -14.93 7.60 -15.31
N GLN A 172 -14.88 6.28 -15.27
CA GLN A 172 -15.99 5.46 -14.77
C GLN A 172 -16.01 5.35 -13.24
N PHE A 173 -14.96 5.78 -12.55
CA PHE A 173 -14.77 5.62 -11.10
C PHE A 173 -14.42 6.93 -10.38
N LEU A 174 -14.03 7.96 -11.13
CA LEU A 174 -13.55 9.25 -10.62
C LEU A 174 -14.45 10.39 -11.09
#